data_2b5986d6237714361a4e4c81d8b11ca9
#
_entry.id   2b5986d6237714361a4e4c81d8b11ca9
#
_cell.length_a   1.000
_cell.length_b   1.000
_cell.length_c   1.000
_cell.angle_alpha   90.00
_cell.angle_beta   90.00
_cell.angle_gamma   90.00
#
_symmetry.space_group_name_H-M   'P 1'
#
loop_
_entity.id
_entity.type
_entity.pdbx_description
1 polymer ?
#
loop_
_entity_poly.entity_id
_entity_poly.type
_entity_poly.pdbx_seq_one_letter_code
_entity_poly.pdbx_strand_id
1 'polypeptide(L)'
;QSIAAGVNITYKVLYNDAVAMTGGQQVGERPEGHSVLQIMNSLKAEGVAKLVIVTDEPHKYDGVALADGVTVHHRDELDTIQRQFREIKGCTAIIYDQTCATEKRRRRKRGTLVDPAKRVVINELVCEGCGDCGVQSNCLSVEPLETEFGRKRRINQSTCNKDYSCVKGFCPSFITVEGGQL
;
A
#
# COMPACT_ATOMS: atom_id res chain seq x y z
N GLN A 1 -13.64 -23.40 5.53
CA GLN A 1 -15.12 -23.41 5.38
C GLN A 1 -15.54 -22.92 3.99
N SER A 2 -15.10 -21.74 3.51
CA SER A 2 -15.51 -21.18 2.22
C SER A 2 -15.17 -22.08 1.02
N ILE A 3 -14.02 -22.73 1.05
CA ILE A 3 -13.59 -23.68 0.02
C ILE A 3 -14.49 -24.93 0.04
N ALA A 4 -14.72 -25.51 1.22
CA ALA A 4 -15.58 -26.67 1.39
C ALA A 4 -17.04 -26.38 0.99
N ALA A 5 -17.51 -25.15 1.17
CA ALA A 5 -18.84 -24.70 0.76
C ALA A 5 -18.95 -24.34 -0.74
N GLY A 6 -17.84 -24.35 -1.48
CA GLY A 6 -17.81 -24.05 -2.91
C GLY A 6 -18.22 -22.62 -3.28
N VAL A 7 -18.04 -21.66 -2.34
CA VAL A 7 -18.47 -20.28 -2.59
C VAL A 7 -17.49 -19.51 -3.48
N ASN A 8 -18.00 -18.58 -4.27
CA ASN A 8 -17.19 -17.68 -5.09
C ASN A 8 -16.83 -16.45 -4.25
N ILE A 9 -15.59 -16.39 -3.79
CA ILE A 9 -15.10 -15.30 -2.95
C ILE A 9 -13.60 -15.04 -3.19
N THR A 10 -13.20 -13.78 -3.14
CA THR A 10 -11.79 -13.38 -3.15
C THR A 10 -11.40 -12.84 -1.79
N TYR A 11 -10.52 -13.55 -1.09
CA TYR A 11 -9.92 -13.08 0.14
C TYR A 11 -8.75 -12.14 -0.13
N LYS A 12 -8.65 -11.06 0.64
CA LYS A 12 -7.48 -10.18 0.66
C LYS A 12 -6.83 -10.28 2.03
N VAL A 13 -5.67 -10.90 2.07
CA VAL A 13 -4.83 -10.98 3.27
C VAL A 13 -3.92 -9.78 3.30
N LEU A 14 -4.18 -8.83 4.19
CA LEU A 14 -3.37 -7.63 4.35
C LEU A 14 -2.18 -7.94 5.26
N TYR A 15 -1.04 -8.19 4.66
CA TYR A 15 0.21 -8.44 5.38
C TYR A 15 1.00 -7.14 5.52
N ASN A 16 1.38 -6.78 6.75
CA ASN A 16 2.04 -5.52 7.05
C ASN A 16 3.22 -5.67 8.02
N ASP A 17 3.81 -6.85 8.13
CA ASP A 17 4.87 -7.25 9.09
C ASP A 17 4.47 -7.20 10.55
N ALA A 18 3.28 -6.75 10.88
CA ALA A 18 2.90 -6.49 12.26
C ALA A 18 1.39 -6.51 12.45
N VAL A 19 0.96 -6.77 13.67
CA VAL A 19 -0.43 -6.53 14.07
C VAL A 19 -0.61 -5.03 14.29
N ALA A 20 -1.10 -4.33 13.26
CA ALA A 20 -1.12 -2.87 13.21
C ALA A 20 -1.98 -2.23 14.30
N MET A 21 -3.11 -2.83 14.64
CA MET A 21 -4.06 -2.30 15.62
C MET A 21 -3.54 -2.33 17.06
N THR A 22 -2.58 -3.20 17.37
CA THR A 22 -2.06 -3.42 18.74
C THR A 22 -0.66 -2.84 18.96
N GLY A 23 -0.20 -1.93 18.11
CA GLY A 23 1.07 -1.24 18.32
C GLY A 23 2.27 -1.82 17.59
N GLY A 24 2.07 -2.61 16.57
CA GLY A 24 3.15 -3.13 15.70
C GLY A 24 3.85 -4.35 16.29
N GLN A 25 3.12 -5.20 16.99
CA GLN A 25 3.61 -6.49 17.45
C GLN A 25 3.70 -7.46 16.28
N GLN A 26 4.69 -8.33 16.31
CA GLN A 26 4.80 -9.41 15.33
C GLN A 26 3.69 -10.45 15.52
N VAL A 27 3.32 -11.12 14.44
CA VAL A 27 2.40 -12.24 14.49
C VAL A 27 3.19 -13.50 14.84
N GLY A 28 2.89 -14.08 16.01
CA GLY A 28 3.59 -15.27 16.54
C GLY A 28 4.76 -14.92 17.45
N GLU A 29 5.34 -15.95 18.05
CA GLU A 29 6.42 -15.83 19.05
C GLU A 29 7.82 -15.83 18.43
N ARG A 30 7.95 -16.16 17.16
CA ARG A 30 9.24 -16.15 16.45
C ARG A 30 9.67 -14.73 16.10
N PRO A 31 10.96 -14.42 16.13
CA PRO A 31 11.47 -13.11 15.76
C PRO A 31 11.07 -12.66 14.36
N GLU A 32 10.97 -13.60 13.40
CA GLU A 32 10.55 -13.38 12.02
C GLU A 32 9.02 -13.27 11.84
N GLY A 33 8.25 -13.62 12.88
CA GLY A 33 6.80 -13.63 12.81
C GLY A 33 6.22 -14.68 11.84
N HIS A 34 5.01 -14.44 11.34
CA HIS A 34 4.36 -15.28 10.33
C HIS A 34 4.59 -14.68 8.95
N SER A 35 5.42 -15.31 8.13
CA SER A 35 5.85 -14.75 6.85
C SER A 35 4.80 -14.88 5.73
N VAL A 36 4.94 -14.06 4.68
CA VAL A 36 4.13 -14.15 3.46
C VAL A 36 4.20 -15.55 2.85
N LEU A 37 5.39 -16.18 2.85
CA LEU A 37 5.56 -17.53 2.30
C LEU A 37 4.83 -18.60 3.11
N GLN A 38 4.78 -18.49 4.43
CA GLN A 38 3.98 -19.37 5.27
C GLN A 38 2.49 -19.20 5.01
N ILE A 39 2.01 -17.97 4.89
CA ILE A 39 0.63 -17.65 4.53
C ILE A 39 0.29 -18.23 3.16
N MET A 40 1.17 -18.02 2.16
CA MET A 40 1.03 -18.56 0.81
C MET A 40 0.87 -20.07 0.82
N ASN A 41 1.76 -20.78 1.51
CA ASN A 41 1.73 -22.24 1.60
C ASN A 41 0.46 -22.75 2.32
N SER A 42 0.03 -22.08 3.39
CA SER A 42 -1.21 -22.40 4.10
C SER A 42 -2.43 -22.26 3.19
N LEU A 43 -2.54 -21.15 2.45
CA LEU A 43 -3.65 -20.93 1.53
C LEU A 43 -3.66 -21.92 0.37
N LYS A 44 -2.48 -22.30 -0.14
CA LYS A 44 -2.36 -23.36 -1.17
C LYS A 44 -2.78 -24.72 -0.62
N ALA A 45 -2.38 -25.06 0.61
CA ALA A 45 -2.77 -26.31 1.26
C ALA A 45 -4.28 -26.38 1.53
N GLU A 46 -4.93 -25.24 1.83
CA GLU A 46 -6.39 -25.14 1.94
C GLU A 46 -7.12 -25.34 0.61
N GLY A 47 -6.44 -25.19 -0.53
CA GLY A 47 -7.00 -25.46 -1.85
C GLY A 47 -7.65 -24.24 -2.52
N VAL A 48 -7.12 -23.02 -2.32
CA VAL A 48 -7.59 -21.85 -3.07
C VAL A 48 -7.37 -22.04 -4.58
N ALA A 49 -8.36 -21.67 -5.39
CA ALA A 49 -8.35 -21.85 -6.83
C ALA A 49 -7.29 -21.00 -7.54
N LYS A 50 -7.04 -19.77 -7.04
CA LYS A 50 -5.99 -18.88 -7.51
C LYS A 50 -5.45 -18.05 -6.36
N LEU A 51 -4.12 -17.86 -6.35
CA LEU A 51 -3.40 -17.10 -5.36
C LEU A 51 -2.35 -16.21 -6.04
N VAL A 52 -2.27 -14.95 -5.63
CA VAL A 52 -1.19 -14.04 -6.03
C VAL A 52 -0.69 -13.24 -4.84
N ILE A 53 0.53 -12.72 -4.97
CA ILE A 53 1.13 -11.73 -4.05
C ILE A 53 1.12 -10.38 -4.76
N VAL A 54 0.64 -9.35 -4.09
CA VAL A 54 0.66 -7.96 -4.57
C VAL A 54 1.46 -7.12 -3.59
N THR A 55 2.43 -6.37 -4.07
CA THR A 55 3.37 -5.62 -3.21
C THR A 55 3.82 -4.31 -3.88
N ASP A 56 4.32 -3.35 -3.10
CA ASP A 56 5.00 -2.17 -3.61
C ASP A 56 6.48 -2.44 -3.97
N GLU A 57 7.02 -3.61 -3.58
CA GLU A 57 8.41 -4.02 -3.80
C GLU A 57 8.50 -5.44 -4.40
N PRO A 58 8.06 -5.67 -5.66
CA PRO A 58 8.08 -7.00 -6.27
C PRO A 58 9.45 -7.68 -6.27
N HIS A 59 10.51 -6.89 -6.40
CA HIS A 59 11.89 -7.38 -6.49
C HIS A 59 12.36 -8.15 -5.24
N LYS A 60 11.72 -7.97 -4.08
CA LYS A 60 12.04 -8.74 -2.88
C LYS A 60 11.69 -10.23 -2.98
N TYR A 61 10.95 -10.59 -4.02
CA TYR A 61 10.61 -11.99 -4.36
C TYR A 61 11.48 -12.57 -5.47
N ASP A 62 12.45 -11.82 -6.00
CA ASP A 62 13.38 -12.32 -7.02
C ASP A 62 14.22 -13.46 -6.45
N GLY A 63 14.20 -14.60 -7.13
CA GLY A 63 14.89 -15.81 -6.67
C GLY A 63 14.24 -16.55 -5.50
N VAL A 64 13.10 -16.08 -5.01
CA VAL A 64 12.34 -16.76 -3.95
C VAL A 64 11.51 -17.89 -4.55
N ALA A 65 11.59 -19.08 -3.95
CA ALA A 65 10.76 -20.21 -4.35
C ALA A 65 9.30 -19.98 -3.94
N LEU A 66 8.45 -19.75 -4.92
CA LEU A 66 7.00 -19.61 -4.71
C LEU A 66 6.29 -20.94 -4.97
N ALA A 67 5.12 -21.12 -4.35
CA ALA A 67 4.27 -22.28 -4.63
C ALA A 67 3.79 -22.23 -6.09
N ASP A 68 3.53 -23.41 -6.67
CA ASP A 68 3.13 -23.56 -8.06
C ASP A 68 1.92 -22.69 -8.43
N GLY A 69 2.03 -21.95 -9.54
CA GLY A 69 1.00 -21.07 -10.07
C GLY A 69 0.79 -19.77 -9.28
N VAL A 70 1.62 -19.46 -8.27
CA VAL A 70 1.62 -18.17 -7.59
C VAL A 70 2.51 -17.18 -8.34
N THR A 71 2.02 -15.97 -8.55
CA THR A 71 2.73 -14.88 -9.21
C THR A 71 2.81 -13.64 -8.31
N VAL A 72 3.82 -12.80 -8.55
CA VAL A 72 4.02 -11.55 -7.83
C VAL A 72 3.72 -10.38 -8.77
N HIS A 73 3.01 -9.38 -8.26
CA HIS A 73 2.57 -8.23 -9.03
C HIS A 73 2.83 -6.93 -8.27
N HIS A 74 3.02 -5.84 -9.01
CA HIS A 74 3.10 -4.53 -8.40
C HIS A 74 1.74 -4.05 -7.90
N ARG A 75 1.72 -3.29 -6.80
CA ARG A 75 0.48 -2.78 -6.18
C ARG A 75 -0.44 -2.02 -7.14
N ASP A 76 0.10 -1.39 -8.16
CA ASP A 76 -0.68 -0.64 -9.15
C ASP A 76 -1.57 -1.54 -10.03
N GLU A 77 -1.28 -2.85 -10.07
CA GLU A 77 -2.08 -3.85 -10.78
C GLU A 77 -3.26 -4.39 -9.94
N LEU A 78 -3.37 -4.00 -8.67
CA LEU A 78 -4.36 -4.57 -7.74
C LEU A 78 -5.80 -4.53 -8.28
N ASP A 79 -6.23 -3.41 -8.88
CA ASP A 79 -7.59 -3.30 -9.42
C ASP A 79 -7.81 -4.28 -10.59
N THR A 80 -6.85 -4.38 -11.49
CA THR A 80 -6.88 -5.33 -12.62
C THR A 80 -6.98 -6.77 -12.13
N ILE A 81 -6.16 -7.14 -11.14
CA ILE A 81 -6.16 -8.48 -10.53
C ILE A 81 -7.51 -8.76 -9.86
N GLN A 82 -8.07 -7.83 -9.12
CA GLN A 82 -9.39 -7.99 -8.50
C GLN A 82 -10.49 -8.22 -9.53
N ARG A 83 -10.46 -7.51 -10.66
CA ARG A 83 -11.40 -7.70 -11.76
C ARG A 83 -11.26 -9.07 -12.41
N GLN A 84 -10.06 -9.57 -12.56
CA GLN A 84 -9.81 -10.93 -13.07
C GLN A 84 -10.28 -12.00 -12.07
N PHE A 85 -10.00 -11.80 -10.78
CA PHE A 85 -10.30 -12.79 -9.75
C PHE A 85 -11.78 -12.99 -9.50
N ARG A 86 -12.60 -11.94 -9.65
CA ARG A 86 -14.06 -12.08 -9.49
C ARG A 86 -14.71 -12.96 -10.57
N GLU A 87 -14.04 -13.18 -11.70
CA GLU A 87 -14.52 -14.05 -12.78
C GLU A 87 -14.12 -15.52 -12.56
N ILE A 88 -13.23 -15.80 -11.61
CA ILE A 88 -12.77 -17.16 -11.27
C ILE A 88 -13.76 -17.80 -10.30
N LYS A 89 -14.28 -18.98 -10.67
CA LYS A 89 -15.14 -19.76 -9.78
C LYS A 89 -14.35 -20.33 -8.61
N GLY A 90 -14.97 -20.33 -7.43
CA GLY A 90 -14.40 -20.84 -6.21
C GLY A 90 -13.72 -19.77 -5.36
N CYS A 91 -12.93 -20.22 -4.41
CA CYS A 91 -12.25 -19.36 -3.47
C CYS A 91 -10.89 -18.95 -4.01
N THR A 92 -10.65 -17.65 -4.14
CA THR A 92 -9.37 -17.08 -4.56
C THR A 92 -8.78 -16.21 -3.45
N ALA A 93 -7.46 -15.95 -3.49
CA ALA A 93 -6.82 -15.11 -2.48
C ALA A 93 -5.75 -14.19 -3.08
N ILE A 94 -5.67 -12.98 -2.53
CA ILE A 94 -4.62 -12.01 -2.80
C ILE A 94 -3.91 -11.76 -1.48
N ILE A 95 -2.60 -12.04 -1.40
CA ILE A 95 -1.77 -11.59 -0.29
C ILE A 95 -1.25 -10.20 -0.66
N TYR A 96 -1.73 -9.17 0.06
CA TYR A 96 -1.29 -7.80 -0.14
C TYR A 96 -0.18 -7.49 0.87
N ASP A 97 1.06 -7.57 0.39
CA ASP A 97 2.27 -7.41 1.18
C ASP A 97 2.78 -5.98 1.09
N GLN A 98 2.39 -5.19 2.07
CA GLN A 98 2.83 -3.79 2.17
C GLN A 98 2.79 -3.31 3.61
N THR A 99 3.91 -2.75 4.08
CA THR A 99 3.97 -2.15 5.41
C THR A 99 2.94 -1.02 5.54
N CYS A 100 2.15 -1.06 6.62
CA CYS A 100 1.15 -0.04 6.92
C CYS A 100 1.79 1.36 7.00
N ALA A 101 1.09 2.37 6.45
CA ALA A 101 1.56 3.76 6.45
C ALA A 101 1.88 4.29 7.87
N THR A 102 1.08 3.92 8.87
CA THR A 102 1.33 4.27 10.28
C THR A 102 2.60 3.63 10.80
N GLU A 103 2.86 2.37 10.43
CA GLU A 103 4.08 1.67 10.82
C GLU A 103 5.30 2.25 10.10
N LYS A 104 5.21 2.57 8.80
CA LYS A 104 6.28 3.28 8.09
C LYS A 104 6.66 4.59 8.79
N ARG A 105 5.68 5.40 9.22
CA ARG A 105 5.94 6.64 9.97
C ARG A 105 6.58 6.36 11.33
N ARG A 106 6.12 5.35 12.06
CA ARG A 106 6.68 4.95 13.35
C ARG A 106 8.13 4.51 13.21
N ARG A 107 8.44 3.69 12.19
CA ARG A 107 9.79 3.22 11.89
C ARG A 107 10.73 4.37 11.50
N ARG A 108 10.25 5.33 10.71
CA ARG A 108 11.03 6.55 10.37
C ARG A 108 11.35 7.36 11.63
N LYS A 109 10.37 7.61 12.50
CA LYS A 109 10.61 8.33 13.78
C LYS A 109 11.59 7.62 14.70
N ARG A 110 11.69 6.28 14.63
CA ARG A 110 12.63 5.47 15.41
C ARG A 110 13.99 5.30 14.72
N GLY A 111 14.17 5.84 13.53
CA GLY A 111 15.40 5.66 12.74
C GLY A 111 15.60 4.25 12.17
N THR A 112 14.58 3.37 12.24
CA THR A 112 14.65 1.99 11.71
C THR A 112 14.18 1.87 10.27
N LEU A 113 13.68 2.94 9.68
CA LEU A 113 13.36 3.05 8.26
C LEU A 113 13.91 4.38 7.74
N VAL A 114 14.59 4.33 6.60
CA VAL A 114 15.13 5.53 5.96
C VAL A 114 14.01 6.50 5.63
N ASP A 115 14.18 7.76 6.01
CA ASP A 115 13.27 8.83 5.62
C ASP A 115 13.73 9.41 4.28
N PRO A 116 12.92 9.30 3.20
CA PRO A 116 13.33 9.81 1.89
C PRO A 116 13.67 11.30 1.96
N ALA A 117 14.83 11.69 1.40
CA ALA A 117 15.25 13.09 1.31
C ALA A 117 14.47 13.87 0.23
N LYS A 118 13.24 13.46 -0.03
CA LYS A 118 12.34 14.04 -1.02
C LYS A 118 11.05 14.50 -0.33
N ARG A 119 10.64 15.73 -0.62
CA ARG A 119 9.38 16.30 -0.16
C ARG A 119 8.58 16.81 -1.36
N VAL A 120 7.27 16.69 -1.24
CA VAL A 120 6.34 17.26 -2.21
C VAL A 120 5.52 18.32 -1.52
N VAL A 121 5.44 19.48 -2.14
CA VAL A 121 4.62 20.62 -1.68
C VAL A 121 3.71 21.06 -2.80
N ILE A 122 2.61 21.72 -2.45
CA ILE A 122 1.70 22.35 -3.41
C ILE A 122 1.92 23.86 -3.32
N ASN A 123 2.23 24.49 -4.47
CA ASN A 123 2.25 25.93 -4.57
C ASN A 123 0.80 26.44 -4.61
N GLU A 124 0.37 27.12 -3.56
CA GLU A 124 -1.00 27.64 -3.43
C GLU A 124 -1.33 28.72 -4.45
N LEU A 125 -0.35 29.47 -4.93
CA LEU A 125 -0.55 30.50 -5.94
C LEU A 125 -0.87 29.91 -7.32
N VAL A 126 -0.45 28.68 -7.59
CA VAL A 126 -0.70 27.95 -8.83
C VAL A 126 -1.89 26.99 -8.68
N CYS A 127 -2.20 26.56 -7.46
CA CYS A 127 -3.27 25.60 -7.19
C CYS A 127 -4.64 26.19 -7.52
N GLU A 128 -5.41 25.52 -8.36
CA GLU A 128 -6.78 25.90 -8.70
C GLU A 128 -7.84 25.30 -7.76
N GLY A 129 -7.45 24.47 -6.81
CA GLY A 129 -8.37 23.85 -5.87
C GLY A 129 -9.25 22.73 -6.45
N CYS A 130 -8.95 22.23 -7.65
CA CYS A 130 -9.75 21.22 -8.38
C CYS A 130 -9.96 19.91 -7.60
N GLY A 131 -9.01 19.54 -6.72
CA GLY A 131 -9.12 18.34 -5.89
C GLY A 131 -8.57 17.05 -6.51
N ASP A 132 -8.11 17.06 -7.76
CA ASP A 132 -7.60 15.88 -8.47
C ASP A 132 -6.50 15.14 -7.73
N CYS A 133 -5.62 15.87 -7.01
CA CYS A 133 -4.60 15.27 -6.16
C CYS A 133 -5.19 14.37 -5.05
N GLY A 134 -6.37 14.73 -4.53
CA GLY A 134 -7.12 13.91 -3.58
C GLY A 134 -7.70 12.66 -4.24
N VAL A 135 -8.24 12.79 -5.46
CA VAL A 135 -8.79 11.66 -6.23
C VAL A 135 -7.68 10.66 -6.57
N GLN A 136 -6.51 11.15 -7.00
CA GLN A 136 -5.36 10.30 -7.36
C GLN A 136 -4.77 9.54 -6.18
N SER A 137 -4.72 10.17 -5.01
CA SER A 137 -3.99 9.61 -3.86
C SER A 137 -4.88 9.07 -2.75
N ASN A 138 -6.11 9.54 -2.65
CA ASN A 138 -6.98 9.33 -1.49
C ASN A 138 -6.23 9.55 -0.16
N CYS A 139 -5.35 10.57 -0.12
CA CYS A 139 -4.39 10.79 0.95
C CYS A 139 -4.89 11.84 1.94
N LEU A 140 -4.93 11.49 3.23
CA LEU A 140 -5.33 12.41 4.31
C LEU A 140 -4.39 13.60 4.49
N SER A 141 -3.15 13.51 3.99
CA SER A 141 -2.16 14.60 4.11
C SER A 141 -2.38 15.71 3.07
N VAL A 142 -3.22 15.47 2.06
CA VAL A 142 -3.66 16.51 1.13
C VAL A 142 -4.85 17.23 1.76
N GLU A 143 -4.58 18.36 2.40
CA GLU A 143 -5.54 19.13 3.16
C GLU A 143 -6.08 20.33 2.36
N PRO A 144 -7.31 20.80 2.64
CA PRO A 144 -7.78 22.07 2.16
C PRO A 144 -7.00 23.23 2.81
N LEU A 145 -6.81 24.29 2.06
CA LEU A 145 -6.22 25.54 2.51
C LEU A 145 -7.13 26.69 2.06
N GLU A 146 -7.72 27.39 3.01
CA GLU A 146 -8.53 28.60 2.71
C GLU A 146 -7.59 29.78 2.43
N THR A 147 -7.81 30.46 1.32
CA THR A 147 -7.05 31.65 0.93
C THR A 147 -7.99 32.74 0.47
N GLU A 148 -7.49 33.96 0.31
CA GLU A 148 -8.26 35.09 -0.25
C GLU A 148 -8.75 34.83 -1.69
N PHE A 149 -8.08 33.91 -2.42
CA PHE A 149 -8.44 33.47 -3.78
C PHE A 149 -9.22 32.14 -3.78
N GLY A 150 -9.93 31.82 -2.68
CA GLY A 150 -10.70 30.60 -2.53
C GLY A 150 -9.92 29.43 -1.94
N ARG A 151 -10.58 28.28 -1.93
CA ARG A 151 -10.04 27.07 -1.33
C ARG A 151 -9.00 26.41 -2.21
N LYS A 152 -7.79 26.29 -1.71
CA LYS A 152 -6.65 25.65 -2.34
C LYS A 152 -6.34 24.31 -1.67
N ARG A 153 -5.22 23.69 -1.98
CA ARG A 153 -4.71 22.46 -1.34
C ARG A 153 -3.30 22.67 -0.83
N ARG A 154 -2.97 21.99 0.25
CA ARG A 154 -1.60 21.88 0.77
C ARG A 154 -1.30 20.45 1.19
N ILE A 155 -0.03 20.11 1.36
CA ILE A 155 0.40 18.83 1.92
C ILE A 155 0.91 19.05 3.33
N ASN A 156 0.26 18.37 4.28
CA ASN A 156 0.74 18.31 5.65
C ASN A 156 1.95 17.38 5.73
N GLN A 157 3.14 17.94 5.87
CA GLN A 157 4.39 17.20 5.85
C GLN A 157 4.54 16.25 7.03
N SER A 158 3.94 16.55 8.18
CA SER A 158 4.03 15.70 9.39
C SER A 158 3.19 14.42 9.28
N THR A 159 2.13 14.42 8.47
CA THR A 159 1.26 13.27 8.23
C THR A 159 1.55 12.56 6.90
N CYS A 160 2.38 13.14 6.05
CA CYS A 160 2.71 12.61 4.73
C CYS A 160 3.40 11.24 4.83
N ASN A 161 2.88 10.26 4.09
CA ASN A 161 3.45 8.91 4.02
C ASN A 161 4.65 8.80 3.07
N LYS A 162 4.90 9.84 2.26
CA LYS A 162 5.98 9.87 1.27
C LYS A 162 5.92 8.71 0.27
N ASP A 163 4.72 8.34 -0.12
CA ASP A 163 4.46 7.35 -1.18
C ASP A 163 4.27 7.99 -2.56
N TYR A 164 4.20 9.32 -2.58
CA TYR A 164 4.11 10.15 -3.78
C TYR A 164 2.93 9.84 -4.72
N SER A 165 1.92 9.13 -4.24
CA SER A 165 0.72 8.82 -5.03
C SER A 165 -0.03 10.06 -5.50
N CYS A 166 0.05 11.17 -4.75
CA CYS A 166 -0.57 12.45 -5.10
C CYS A 166 0.01 13.10 -6.37
N VAL A 167 1.23 12.76 -6.77
CA VAL A 167 1.88 13.29 -7.99
C VAL A 167 1.76 12.36 -9.20
N LYS A 168 1.01 11.27 -9.12
CA LYS A 168 0.77 10.36 -10.27
C LYS A 168 -0.10 11.00 -11.35
N GLY A 169 -0.89 12.03 -11.01
CA GLY A 169 -1.62 12.86 -11.96
C GLY A 169 -0.77 14.04 -12.47
N PHE A 170 -1.24 14.67 -13.55
CA PHE A 170 -0.62 15.92 -14.03
C PHE A 170 -1.20 17.11 -13.26
N CYS A 171 -0.34 17.82 -12.51
CA CYS A 171 -0.72 19.07 -11.86
C CYS A 171 0.50 20.01 -11.74
N PRO A 172 0.44 21.20 -12.33
CA PRO A 172 1.56 22.15 -12.32
C PRO A 172 1.84 22.79 -10.96
N SER A 173 0.92 22.64 -9.99
CA SER A 173 1.09 23.18 -8.63
C SER A 173 2.08 22.38 -7.78
N PHE A 174 2.40 21.14 -8.16
CA PHE A 174 3.31 20.32 -7.38
C PHE A 174 4.77 20.74 -7.57
N ILE A 175 5.45 20.91 -6.45
CA ILE A 175 6.88 21.16 -6.39
C ILE A 175 7.53 20.02 -5.62
N THR A 176 8.58 19.44 -6.18
CA THR A 176 9.42 18.47 -5.50
C THR A 176 10.67 19.14 -4.95
N VAL A 177 10.92 18.95 -3.66
CA VAL A 177 12.13 19.40 -2.98
C VAL A 177 12.98 18.19 -2.67
N GLU A 178 14.21 18.15 -3.15
CA GLU A 178 15.17 17.07 -2.93
C GLU A 178 16.30 17.54 -2.01
N GLY A 179 16.83 16.62 -1.17
CA GLY A 179 17.90 16.90 -0.23
C GLY A 179 17.48 17.68 1.02
N GLY A 180 16.19 18.03 1.16
CA GLY A 180 15.68 18.73 2.34
C GLY A 180 15.50 17.80 3.53
N GLN A 181 15.95 18.26 4.71
CA GLN A 181 15.59 17.69 6.02
C GLN A 181 14.61 18.63 6.72
N LEU A 182 13.67 18.06 7.46
CA LEU A 182 12.75 18.79 8.36
C LEU A 182 13.29 18.71 9.78
#